data_eba28b4db793eadecbcc614ef75df504
#
_entry.id   eba28b4db793eadecbcc614ef75df504
#
_cell.length_a   1.000
_cell.length_b   1.000
_cell.length_c   1.000
_cell.angle_alpha   90.00
_cell.angle_beta   90.00
_cell.angle_gamma   90.00
#
_symmetry.space_group_name_H-M   'P 1'
#
loop_
_entity.id
_entity.type
_entity.pdbx_description
1 polymer ?
#
loop_
_entity_poly.entity_id
_entity_poly.type
_entity_poly.pdbx_seq_one_letter_code
_entity_poly.pdbx_strand_id
1 'polypeptide(L)'
;MIISEQNGQGKSSLVKSIYYGLGCQLTSFPKDWKPQKYIIQLYVLINGESYIIKRHNKVISIKSSEDSFIFKNFRDYSEWLQIKLGMSLKLTSKVQYEPKYAYVDALMSPFYVDQDKGWSGTLYKETFDGLGQYPASVFPKDLIDYYLGISNEELNNMKSQKEDFSIKSRSLLQKISQIEAVYNSYQEQNEIVESLPKDVEELKIEIDYYIKKTNEISLEIQKVTKGIEKTKLELDIHRQDKNELELLLLDTSKRFEDIKYECSYCHSYLTREQSLTRLELEDNRLAINSLKESLIQRISQLEQSLIYKQSKLYELSEKVAAYQRKIDEIKEIKDIENYISQSVLVELGKLARKESIAKEILDKEIAQLNNDIRDLQSQLRHHINSLEGDYEDLKNNLSSLLESNGLSDRKFRDYKKLKGSGTNLNKDLLAIYLIYMNLIASNSEFKIPFAIDSFVKNEIDTISQERMFRAIGSYFLTLKTQTFFSVIRENLYKIDGDYCKIRVESPLLKEDRYEEISREIIEFGV
;
A
#
# COMPACT_ATOMS: atom_id res chain seq x y z
N MET A 1 -33.14 -7.87 -0.37
CA MET A 1 -33.54 -7.15 0.86
C MET A 1 -33.74 -8.16 1.99
N ILE A 2 -33.21 -7.88 3.18
CA ILE A 2 -33.27 -8.75 4.37
C ILE A 2 -34.29 -8.15 5.34
N ILE A 3 -35.34 -8.89 5.65
CA ILE A 3 -36.50 -8.38 6.37
C ILE A 3 -36.79 -9.23 7.62
N SER A 4 -37.16 -8.60 8.73
CA SER A 4 -37.78 -9.29 9.85
C SER A 4 -38.90 -8.44 10.45
N GLU A 5 -39.83 -9.10 11.12
CA GLU A 5 -40.95 -8.41 11.79
C GLU A 5 -40.53 -7.78 13.13
N GLN A 6 -39.48 -8.31 13.75
CA GLN A 6 -39.02 -7.91 15.08
C GLN A 6 -37.53 -7.59 15.10
N ASN A 7 -37.12 -6.76 16.08
CA ASN A 7 -35.74 -6.54 16.42
C ASN A 7 -35.10 -7.80 17.01
N GLY A 8 -33.78 -7.95 16.87
CA GLY A 8 -33.05 -9.07 17.52
C GLY A 8 -33.07 -10.40 16.78
N GLN A 9 -33.69 -10.50 15.61
CA GLN A 9 -33.75 -11.76 14.83
C GLN A 9 -32.50 -12.08 14.03
N GLY A 10 -31.44 -11.25 14.08
CA GLY A 10 -30.14 -11.58 13.48
C GLY A 10 -29.84 -10.93 12.13
N LYS A 11 -30.69 -10.03 11.59
CA LYS A 11 -30.42 -9.34 10.30
C LYS A 11 -29.06 -8.69 10.22
N SER A 12 -28.73 -7.84 11.21
CA SER A 12 -27.43 -7.17 11.28
C SER A 12 -26.29 -8.17 11.46
N SER A 13 -26.52 -9.25 12.23
CA SER A 13 -25.52 -10.32 12.36
C SER A 13 -25.27 -11.02 11.04
N LEU A 14 -26.30 -11.23 10.21
CA LEU A 14 -26.16 -11.83 8.88
C LEU A 14 -25.31 -10.94 7.97
N VAL A 15 -25.66 -9.65 7.85
CA VAL A 15 -24.90 -8.70 7.01
C VAL A 15 -23.45 -8.57 7.51
N LYS A 16 -23.25 -8.41 8.82
CA LYS A 16 -21.91 -8.36 9.42
C LYS A 16 -21.10 -9.63 9.18
N SER A 17 -21.75 -10.80 9.19
CA SER A 17 -21.10 -12.08 8.94
C SER A 17 -20.60 -12.22 7.50
N ILE A 18 -21.24 -11.59 6.52
CA ILE A 18 -20.76 -11.56 5.14
C ILE A 18 -19.39 -10.83 5.08
N TYR A 19 -19.33 -9.61 5.62
CA TYR A 19 -18.07 -8.84 5.60
C TYR A 19 -17.00 -9.46 6.50
N TYR A 20 -17.39 -10.02 7.64
CA TYR A 20 -16.46 -10.77 8.47
C TYR A 20 -15.91 -11.99 7.71
N GLY A 21 -16.74 -12.75 7.04
CA GLY A 21 -16.32 -13.89 6.22
C GLY A 21 -15.41 -13.50 5.06
N LEU A 22 -15.62 -12.32 4.46
CA LEU A 22 -14.74 -11.72 3.44
C LEU A 22 -13.39 -11.23 4.00
N GLY A 23 -13.14 -11.32 5.30
CA GLY A 23 -11.87 -10.97 5.92
C GLY A 23 -11.86 -9.66 6.71
N CYS A 24 -12.96 -8.89 6.72
CA CYS A 24 -13.02 -7.63 7.48
C CYS A 24 -12.99 -7.89 8.99
N GLN A 25 -12.39 -6.96 9.74
CA GLN A 25 -12.33 -7.01 11.20
C GLN A 25 -13.52 -6.25 11.79
N LEU A 26 -14.39 -6.97 12.45
CA LEU A 26 -15.59 -6.48 13.08
C LEU A 26 -15.67 -7.03 14.52
N THR A 27 -15.73 -6.14 15.51
CA THR A 27 -15.94 -6.50 16.92
C THR A 27 -17.33 -6.14 17.42
N SER A 28 -18.03 -5.20 16.74
CA SER A 28 -19.37 -4.74 17.12
C SER A 28 -20.48 -5.69 16.67
N PHE A 29 -20.50 -6.88 17.25
CA PHE A 29 -21.61 -7.82 17.15
C PHE A 29 -22.51 -7.74 18.39
N PRO A 30 -23.79 -8.18 18.31
CA PRO A 30 -24.62 -8.35 19.51
C PRO A 30 -23.93 -9.21 20.57
N LYS A 31 -24.23 -8.96 21.87
CA LYS A 31 -23.53 -9.58 23.01
C LYS A 31 -23.39 -11.10 22.92
N ASP A 32 -24.36 -11.78 22.34
CA ASP A 32 -24.40 -13.24 22.25
C ASP A 32 -23.78 -13.78 20.96
N TRP A 33 -23.45 -12.92 20.02
CA TRP A 33 -22.85 -13.29 18.75
C TRP A 33 -21.35 -13.05 18.78
N LYS A 34 -20.57 -14.13 18.97
CA LYS A 34 -19.09 -14.09 19.01
C LYS A 34 -18.54 -14.74 17.73
N PRO A 35 -18.30 -13.97 16.66
CA PRO A 35 -17.92 -14.53 15.35
C PRO A 35 -16.63 -15.35 15.41
N GLN A 36 -15.73 -15.07 16.38
CA GLN A 36 -14.51 -15.86 16.59
C GLN A 36 -14.77 -17.31 16.99
N LYS A 37 -15.98 -17.63 17.50
CA LYS A 37 -16.38 -18.99 17.88
C LYS A 37 -17.08 -19.75 16.77
N TYR A 38 -17.42 -19.09 15.67
CA TYR A 38 -18.13 -19.67 14.54
C TYR A 38 -17.20 -19.86 13.36
N ILE A 39 -17.50 -20.83 12.53
CA ILE A 39 -16.94 -20.97 11.20
C ILE A 39 -17.93 -20.31 10.25
N ILE A 40 -17.47 -19.35 9.48
CA ILE A 40 -18.27 -18.68 8.46
C ILE A 40 -17.77 -19.12 7.09
N GLN A 41 -18.65 -19.68 6.30
CA GLN A 41 -18.38 -20.12 4.94
C GLN A 41 -19.21 -19.31 3.96
N LEU A 42 -18.55 -18.72 2.97
CA LEU A 42 -19.16 -17.92 1.92
C LEU A 42 -18.91 -18.57 0.56
N TYR A 43 -19.94 -18.63 -0.25
CA TYR A 43 -19.84 -18.94 -1.67
C TYR A 43 -19.84 -17.63 -2.44
N VAL A 44 -18.76 -17.34 -3.12
CA VAL A 44 -18.57 -16.07 -3.82
C VAL A 44 -18.17 -16.31 -5.27
N LEU A 45 -18.65 -15.45 -6.15
CA LEU A 45 -18.25 -15.39 -7.54
C LEU A 45 -17.37 -14.16 -7.73
N ILE A 46 -16.11 -14.36 -8.10
CA ILE A 46 -15.15 -13.28 -8.36
C ILE A 46 -14.72 -13.38 -9.81
N ASN A 47 -15.02 -12.36 -10.61
CA ASN A 47 -14.66 -12.31 -12.03
C ASN A 47 -15.06 -13.56 -12.83
N GLY A 48 -16.21 -14.16 -12.51
CA GLY A 48 -16.73 -15.37 -13.16
C GLY A 48 -16.23 -16.69 -12.59
N GLU A 49 -15.28 -16.69 -11.67
CA GLU A 49 -14.78 -17.86 -10.97
C GLU A 49 -15.47 -18.05 -9.61
N SER A 50 -15.84 -19.29 -9.27
CA SER A 50 -16.48 -19.64 -8.01
C SER A 50 -15.44 -19.95 -6.94
N TYR A 51 -15.55 -19.29 -5.80
CA TYR A 51 -14.71 -19.51 -4.63
C TYR A 51 -15.57 -19.83 -3.40
N ILE A 52 -15.06 -20.72 -2.57
CA ILE A 52 -15.57 -20.93 -1.23
C ILE A 52 -14.56 -20.32 -0.26
N ILE A 53 -14.96 -19.28 0.46
CA ILE A 53 -14.15 -18.61 1.47
C ILE A 53 -14.64 -19.08 2.83
N LYS A 54 -13.77 -19.71 3.61
CA LYS A 54 -14.06 -20.16 4.97
C LYS A 54 -13.19 -19.42 5.96
N ARG A 55 -13.80 -18.78 6.93
CA ARG A 55 -13.10 -18.07 7.99
C ARG A 55 -13.40 -18.67 9.35
N HIS A 56 -12.35 -19.00 10.08
CA HIS A 56 -12.38 -19.33 11.48
C HIS A 56 -11.36 -18.45 12.24
N ASN A 57 -11.88 -17.50 13.01
CA ASN A 57 -11.06 -16.52 13.74
C ASN A 57 -10.11 -15.74 12.80
N LYS A 58 -8.79 -15.95 12.91
CA LYS A 58 -7.76 -15.28 12.09
C LYS A 58 -7.38 -16.08 10.83
N VAL A 59 -7.82 -17.33 10.72
CA VAL A 59 -7.49 -18.20 9.58
C VAL A 59 -8.55 -18.06 8.52
N ILE A 60 -8.13 -17.83 7.28
CA ILE A 60 -8.99 -17.79 6.10
C ILE A 60 -8.53 -18.87 5.15
N SER A 61 -9.43 -19.79 4.81
CA SER A 61 -9.20 -20.86 3.85
C SER A 61 -10.05 -20.60 2.62
N ILE A 62 -9.48 -20.81 1.45
CA ILE A 62 -10.13 -20.59 0.17
C ILE A 62 -10.02 -21.85 -0.65
N LYS A 63 -11.10 -22.20 -1.33
CA LYS A 63 -11.14 -23.29 -2.29
C LYS A 63 -11.79 -22.81 -3.57
N SER A 64 -11.16 -23.09 -4.70
CA SER A 64 -11.73 -22.99 -6.05
C SER A 64 -11.80 -24.38 -6.67
N SER A 65 -12.19 -24.46 -7.94
CA SER A 65 -12.14 -25.71 -8.70
C SER A 65 -10.72 -26.25 -8.88
N GLU A 66 -9.73 -25.37 -8.89
CA GLU A 66 -8.33 -25.70 -9.25
C GLU A 66 -7.39 -25.64 -8.06
N ASP A 67 -7.63 -24.69 -7.11
CA ASP A 67 -6.68 -24.33 -6.06
C ASP A 67 -7.31 -24.31 -4.67
N SER A 68 -6.47 -24.53 -3.66
CA SER A 68 -6.81 -24.36 -2.24
C SER A 68 -5.70 -23.61 -1.53
N PHE A 69 -6.06 -22.54 -0.79
CA PHE A 69 -5.16 -21.69 -0.05
C PHE A 69 -5.57 -21.55 1.41
N ILE A 70 -4.58 -21.44 2.30
CA ILE A 70 -4.80 -21.17 3.72
C ILE A 70 -3.95 -19.95 4.12
N PHE A 71 -4.62 -18.88 4.55
CA PHE A 71 -3.99 -17.65 5.00
C PHE A 71 -4.07 -17.53 6.52
N LYS A 72 -2.93 -17.40 7.18
CA LYS A 72 -2.81 -17.21 8.63
C LYS A 72 -2.66 -15.73 8.99
N ASN A 73 -2.42 -14.88 8.00
CA ASN A 73 -2.34 -13.44 8.19
C ASN A 73 -3.22 -12.70 7.18
N PHE A 74 -3.79 -11.57 7.62
CA PHE A 74 -4.72 -10.79 6.81
C PHE A 74 -4.04 -10.01 5.67
N ARG A 75 -2.73 -9.80 5.71
CA ARG A 75 -2.01 -9.09 4.65
C ARG A 75 -1.95 -9.93 3.40
N ASP A 76 -1.47 -11.17 3.51
CA ASP A 76 -1.33 -12.09 2.38
C ASP A 76 -2.71 -12.39 1.76
N TYR A 77 -3.72 -12.53 2.62
CA TYR A 77 -5.10 -12.68 2.16
C TYR A 77 -5.60 -11.42 1.40
N SER A 78 -5.30 -10.23 1.93
CA SER A 78 -5.72 -8.97 1.29
C SER A 78 -5.05 -8.76 -0.07
N GLU A 79 -3.79 -9.14 -0.19
CA GLU A 79 -3.06 -9.11 -1.45
C GLU A 79 -3.65 -10.11 -2.45
N TRP A 80 -3.88 -11.36 -2.02
CA TRP A 80 -4.54 -12.37 -2.85
C TRP A 80 -5.92 -11.91 -3.35
N LEU A 81 -6.74 -11.36 -2.45
CA LEU A 81 -8.09 -10.89 -2.80
C LEU A 81 -8.02 -9.73 -3.80
N GLN A 82 -7.11 -8.79 -3.62
CA GLN A 82 -6.91 -7.70 -4.57
C GLN A 82 -6.52 -8.22 -5.96
N ILE A 83 -5.57 -9.15 -6.03
CA ILE A 83 -5.13 -9.76 -7.30
C ILE A 83 -6.32 -10.45 -7.99
N LYS A 84 -7.13 -11.20 -7.25
CA LYS A 84 -8.32 -11.89 -7.81
C LYS A 84 -9.42 -10.92 -8.25
N LEU A 85 -9.55 -9.78 -7.60
CA LEU A 85 -10.44 -8.70 -8.01
C LEU A 85 -9.87 -7.83 -9.15
N GLY A 86 -8.61 -8.04 -9.56
CA GLY A 86 -7.93 -7.18 -10.53
C GLY A 86 -7.54 -5.82 -9.96
N MET A 87 -7.34 -5.73 -8.64
CA MET A 87 -7.04 -4.49 -7.91
C MET A 87 -5.56 -4.40 -7.55
N SER A 88 -5.06 -3.16 -7.41
CA SER A 88 -3.69 -2.87 -7.01
C SER A 88 -3.60 -1.71 -6.01
N LEU A 89 -4.64 -1.53 -5.17
CA LEU A 89 -4.67 -0.43 -4.21
C LEU A 89 -3.60 -0.59 -3.14
N LYS A 90 -2.68 0.36 -3.09
CA LYS A 90 -1.65 0.48 -2.07
C LYS A 90 -1.88 1.73 -1.24
N LEU A 91 -1.87 1.59 0.07
CA LEU A 91 -2.06 2.70 1.02
C LEU A 91 -0.87 2.77 2.00
N THR A 92 -0.51 3.99 2.36
CA THR A 92 0.50 4.25 3.39
C THR A 92 -0.15 4.12 4.77
N SER A 93 0.46 3.35 5.67
CA SER A 93 0.01 3.24 7.06
C SER A 93 0.74 4.24 7.97
N LYS A 94 0.25 4.43 9.20
CA LYS A 94 0.91 5.27 10.22
C LYS A 94 2.28 4.75 10.66
N VAL A 95 2.52 3.47 10.48
CA VAL A 95 3.75 2.78 10.92
C VAL A 95 4.72 2.58 9.77
N GLN A 96 4.22 2.46 8.54
CA GLN A 96 5.02 2.18 7.35
C GLN A 96 4.83 3.30 6.33
N TYR A 97 5.91 4.02 6.04
CA TYR A 97 5.90 5.12 5.07
C TYR A 97 5.81 4.65 3.61
N GLU A 98 6.17 3.40 3.33
CA GLU A 98 6.03 2.81 1.99
C GLU A 98 4.59 2.35 1.74
N PRO A 99 4.00 2.65 0.58
CA PRO A 99 2.68 2.16 0.21
C PRO A 99 2.71 0.63 0.07
N LYS A 100 1.84 -0.06 0.80
CA LYS A 100 1.65 -1.52 0.70
C LYS A 100 0.20 -1.83 0.35
N TYR A 101 -0.05 -3.03 -0.16
CA TYR A 101 -1.41 -3.48 -0.45
C TYR A 101 -2.33 -3.20 0.73
N ALA A 102 -3.44 -2.51 0.44
CA ALA A 102 -4.43 -2.15 1.45
C ALA A 102 -5.11 -3.40 2.02
N TYR A 103 -5.39 -3.39 3.32
CA TYR A 103 -6.13 -4.47 3.95
C TYR A 103 -7.60 -4.51 3.48
N VAL A 104 -8.23 -5.68 3.56
CA VAL A 104 -9.64 -5.88 3.19
C VAL A 104 -10.56 -4.90 3.90
N ASP A 105 -10.28 -4.54 5.15
CA ASP A 105 -11.02 -3.50 5.89
C ASP A 105 -11.10 -2.18 5.11
N ALA A 106 -9.98 -1.74 4.53
CA ALA A 106 -9.98 -0.52 3.71
C ALA A 106 -10.74 -0.73 2.41
N LEU A 107 -10.49 -1.84 1.71
CA LEU A 107 -11.16 -2.15 0.45
C LEU A 107 -12.69 -2.16 0.58
N MET A 108 -13.19 -2.81 1.63
CA MET A 108 -14.64 -3.00 1.80
C MET A 108 -15.33 -1.82 2.49
N SER A 109 -14.59 -0.84 3.03
CA SER A 109 -15.20 0.24 3.83
C SER A 109 -16.20 1.12 3.09
N PRO A 110 -16.09 1.42 1.77
CA PRO A 110 -17.10 2.20 1.06
C PRO A 110 -18.37 1.42 0.73
N PHE A 111 -18.33 0.10 0.85
CA PHE A 111 -19.40 -0.78 0.43
C PHE A 111 -20.31 -1.19 1.58
N TYR A 112 -19.99 -0.82 2.82
CA TYR A 112 -20.79 -1.18 3.98
C TYR A 112 -21.10 0.01 4.87
N VAL A 113 -22.38 0.24 5.15
CA VAL A 113 -22.86 1.20 6.14
C VAL A 113 -23.42 0.45 7.33
N ASP A 114 -22.66 0.42 8.43
CA ASP A 114 -23.04 -0.23 9.68
C ASP A 114 -24.17 0.52 10.41
N GLN A 115 -25.09 -0.21 11.03
CA GLN A 115 -26.24 0.36 11.75
C GLN A 115 -25.83 1.35 12.84
N ASP A 116 -24.71 1.14 13.53
CA ASP A 116 -24.28 1.96 14.67
C ASP A 116 -23.18 2.94 14.28
N LYS A 117 -22.10 2.44 13.69
CA LYS A 117 -20.91 3.21 13.37
C LYS A 117 -21.09 4.07 12.11
N GLY A 118 -21.87 3.61 11.14
CA GLY A 118 -22.11 4.34 9.88
C GLY A 118 -22.80 5.70 10.07
N TRP A 119 -23.49 5.90 11.19
CA TRP A 119 -24.28 7.11 11.47
C TRP A 119 -23.61 8.06 12.48
N SER A 120 -22.32 7.92 12.71
CA SER A 120 -21.53 8.78 13.62
C SER A 120 -21.09 10.11 13.00
N GLY A 121 -21.25 10.26 11.69
CA GLY A 121 -20.79 11.42 10.91
C GLY A 121 -19.37 11.27 10.35
N THR A 122 -18.63 10.23 10.73
CA THR A 122 -17.29 9.91 10.22
C THR A 122 -17.41 8.96 9.03
N LEU A 123 -17.33 9.49 7.81
CA LEU A 123 -17.47 8.69 6.59
C LEU A 123 -16.36 7.63 6.48
N TYR A 124 -16.74 6.37 6.38
CA TYR A 124 -15.89 5.19 6.13
C TYR A 124 -14.80 4.88 7.17
N LYS A 125 -14.44 5.81 8.07
CA LYS A 125 -13.28 5.67 8.99
C LYS A 125 -13.52 4.69 10.14
N GLU A 126 -14.75 4.46 10.49
CA GLU A 126 -15.14 3.61 11.63
C GLU A 126 -15.91 2.35 11.21
N THR A 127 -16.05 2.11 9.91
CA THR A 127 -16.80 0.96 9.39
C THR A 127 -16.25 -0.35 9.92
N PHE A 128 -14.93 -0.52 9.90
CA PHE A 128 -14.22 -1.70 10.38
C PHE A 128 -13.14 -1.33 11.40
N ASP A 129 -12.74 -2.28 12.24
CA ASP A 129 -11.81 -1.99 13.35
C ASP A 129 -10.35 -1.79 12.87
N GLY A 130 -9.96 -2.39 11.75
CA GLY A 130 -8.61 -2.28 11.18
C GLY A 130 -8.27 -0.93 10.54
N LEU A 131 -9.23 -0.01 10.39
CA LEU A 131 -9.05 1.25 9.65
C LEU A 131 -8.20 2.29 10.40
N GLY A 132 -8.07 2.17 11.71
CA GLY A 132 -7.29 3.08 12.56
C GLY A 132 -5.80 3.17 12.21
N GLN A 133 -5.26 2.21 11.47
CA GLN A 133 -3.87 2.18 11.03
C GLN A 133 -3.56 3.19 9.90
N TYR A 134 -4.55 3.67 9.18
CA TYR A 134 -4.36 4.61 8.08
C TYR A 134 -4.41 6.07 8.55
N PRO A 135 -3.52 6.96 8.06
CA PRO A 135 -3.57 8.39 8.38
C PRO A 135 -4.82 9.05 7.83
N ALA A 136 -5.34 10.05 8.53
CA ALA A 136 -6.51 10.81 8.07
C ALA A 136 -6.27 11.61 6.78
N SER A 137 -5.01 11.85 6.42
CA SER A 137 -4.61 12.50 5.15
C SER A 137 -4.72 11.57 3.94
N VAL A 138 -4.64 10.27 4.15
CA VAL A 138 -4.68 9.23 3.12
C VAL A 138 -6.08 8.61 3.02
N PHE A 139 -6.64 8.21 4.15
CA PHE A 139 -7.91 7.50 4.21
C PHE A 139 -9.05 8.41 4.71
N PRO A 140 -10.22 8.46 4.08
CA PRO A 140 -10.70 7.61 2.98
C PRO A 140 -10.44 8.16 1.57
N LYS A 141 -9.74 9.30 1.44
CA LYS A 141 -9.59 10.02 0.18
C LYS A 141 -8.95 9.13 -0.91
N ASP A 142 -7.76 8.59 -0.66
CA ASP A 142 -7.01 7.83 -1.67
C ASP A 142 -7.76 6.55 -2.06
N LEU A 143 -8.52 5.97 -1.14
CA LEU A 143 -9.38 4.83 -1.40
C LEU A 143 -10.53 5.17 -2.36
N ILE A 144 -11.27 6.25 -2.09
CA ILE A 144 -12.40 6.65 -2.94
C ILE A 144 -11.87 7.13 -4.30
N ASP A 145 -10.78 7.89 -4.32
CA ASP A 145 -10.11 8.31 -5.55
C ASP A 145 -9.71 7.09 -6.42
N TYR A 146 -9.28 6.00 -5.80
CA TYR A 146 -8.98 4.74 -6.51
C TYR A 146 -10.23 4.14 -7.16
N TYR A 147 -11.34 4.02 -6.41
CA TYR A 147 -12.60 3.48 -6.96
C TYR A 147 -13.23 4.37 -8.03
N LEU A 148 -12.99 5.66 -7.98
CA LEU A 148 -13.46 6.61 -8.98
C LEU A 148 -12.52 6.73 -10.19
N GLY A 149 -11.42 5.98 -10.25
CA GLY A 149 -10.45 6.07 -11.33
C GLY A 149 -9.65 7.37 -11.36
N ILE A 150 -9.65 8.13 -10.25
CA ILE A 150 -8.87 9.38 -10.10
C ILE A 150 -7.42 9.07 -9.68
N SER A 151 -7.21 8.02 -8.89
CA SER A 151 -5.88 7.57 -8.47
C SER A 151 -5.29 6.70 -9.58
N ASN A 152 -4.29 7.23 -10.27
CA ASN A 152 -3.64 6.53 -11.35
C ASN A 152 -2.25 6.06 -10.92
N GLU A 153 -2.08 4.75 -10.72
CA GLU A 153 -0.78 4.14 -10.38
C GLU A 153 0.25 4.40 -11.49
N GLU A 154 -0.19 4.40 -12.74
CA GLU A 154 0.64 4.69 -13.90
C GLU A 154 1.25 6.10 -13.82
N LEU A 155 0.45 7.12 -13.49
CA LEU A 155 0.93 8.48 -13.30
C LEU A 155 1.97 8.59 -12.18
N ASN A 156 1.77 7.86 -11.08
CA ASN A 156 2.72 7.84 -9.97
C ASN A 156 4.02 7.14 -10.35
N ASN A 157 3.93 6.03 -11.07
CA ASN A 157 5.09 5.30 -11.60
C ASN A 157 5.89 6.15 -12.60
N MET A 158 5.21 6.83 -13.52
CA MET A 158 5.86 7.76 -14.47
C MET A 158 6.57 8.91 -13.75
N LYS A 159 5.97 9.49 -12.71
CA LYS A 159 6.60 10.55 -11.91
C LYS A 159 7.84 10.05 -11.17
N SER A 160 7.78 8.86 -10.57
CA SER A 160 8.92 8.24 -9.90
C SER A 160 10.05 7.96 -10.88
N GLN A 161 9.74 7.38 -12.03
CA GLN A 161 10.72 7.09 -13.09
C GLN A 161 11.38 8.36 -13.62
N LYS A 162 10.59 9.43 -13.82
CA LYS A 162 11.11 10.74 -14.21
C LYS A 162 12.08 11.30 -13.17
N GLU A 163 11.75 11.18 -11.88
CA GLU A 163 12.64 11.66 -10.80
C GLU A 163 13.96 10.89 -10.80
N ASP A 164 13.92 9.56 -10.94
CA ASP A 164 15.12 8.72 -11.05
C ASP A 164 15.99 9.10 -12.25
N PHE A 165 15.39 9.37 -13.40
CA PHE A 165 16.12 9.83 -14.59
C PHE A 165 16.69 11.23 -14.39
N SER A 166 15.96 12.12 -13.72
CA SER A 166 16.43 13.47 -13.40
C SER A 166 17.63 13.46 -12.47
N ILE A 167 17.65 12.57 -11.47
CA ILE A 167 18.79 12.38 -10.56
C ILE A 167 20.00 11.88 -11.35
N LYS A 168 19.82 10.88 -12.23
CA LYS A 168 20.88 10.35 -13.09
C LYS A 168 21.43 11.42 -14.04
N SER A 169 20.56 12.19 -14.71
CA SER A 169 20.97 13.27 -15.61
C SER A 169 21.78 14.35 -14.88
N ARG A 170 21.38 14.77 -13.67
CA ARG A 170 22.16 15.70 -12.83
C ARG A 170 23.52 15.13 -12.46
N SER A 171 23.61 13.86 -12.11
CA SER A 171 24.89 13.22 -11.77
C SER A 171 25.83 13.15 -12.98
N LEU A 172 25.31 12.92 -14.19
CA LEU A 172 26.09 12.97 -15.42
C LEU A 172 26.57 14.38 -15.72
N LEU A 173 25.73 15.40 -15.53
CA LEU A 173 26.11 16.80 -15.70
C LEU A 173 27.26 17.18 -14.77
N GLN A 174 27.23 16.78 -13.50
CA GLN A 174 28.32 16.99 -12.56
C GLN A 174 29.63 16.34 -13.02
N LYS A 175 29.55 15.09 -13.52
CA LYS A 175 30.73 14.40 -14.06
C LYS A 175 31.29 15.10 -15.27
N ILE A 176 30.45 15.55 -16.22
CA ILE A 176 30.86 16.28 -17.40
C ILE A 176 31.59 17.56 -16.98
N SER A 177 31.00 18.35 -16.04
CA SER A 177 31.61 19.58 -15.57
C SER A 177 32.98 19.36 -14.87
N GLN A 178 33.14 18.25 -14.15
CA GLN A 178 34.41 17.86 -13.54
C GLN A 178 35.45 17.48 -14.59
N ILE A 179 35.04 16.71 -15.62
CA ILE A 179 35.94 16.35 -16.74
C ILE A 179 36.37 17.61 -17.51
N GLU A 180 35.43 18.50 -17.79
CA GLU A 180 35.71 19.78 -18.49
C GLU A 180 36.62 20.68 -17.67
N ALA A 181 36.46 20.76 -16.36
CA ALA A 181 37.35 21.54 -15.48
C ALA A 181 38.77 20.99 -15.52
N VAL A 182 38.93 19.65 -15.47
CA VAL A 182 40.24 19.01 -15.58
C VAL A 182 40.82 19.22 -16.98
N TYR A 183 40.02 19.08 -18.03
CA TYR A 183 40.42 19.29 -19.42
C TYR A 183 40.97 20.72 -19.63
N ASN A 184 40.24 21.73 -19.17
CA ASN A 184 40.65 23.14 -19.30
C ASN A 184 41.91 23.42 -18.49
N SER A 185 42.04 22.88 -17.27
CA SER A 185 43.25 23.03 -16.46
C SER A 185 44.50 22.44 -17.13
N TYR A 186 44.35 21.27 -17.78
CA TYR A 186 45.45 20.66 -18.53
C TYR A 186 45.79 21.44 -19.82
N GLN A 187 44.79 21.99 -20.49
CA GLN A 187 44.97 22.78 -21.70
C GLN A 187 45.69 24.10 -21.43
N GLU A 188 45.44 24.75 -20.29
CA GLU A 188 46.10 26.01 -19.89
C GLU A 188 47.55 25.82 -19.47
N GLN A 189 47.93 24.64 -19.01
CA GLN A 189 49.28 24.36 -18.46
C GLN A 189 50.30 23.86 -19.48
N ASN A 190 49.85 23.43 -20.68
CA ASN A 190 50.74 22.75 -21.63
C ASN A 190 50.79 23.42 -23.00
N GLU A 191 52.01 23.78 -23.45
CA GLU A 191 52.28 24.21 -24.83
C GLU A 191 52.27 23.02 -25.79
N ILE A 192 51.68 23.21 -26.99
CA ILE A 192 51.55 22.15 -28.01
C ILE A 192 52.92 21.87 -28.65
N VAL A 193 53.42 20.64 -28.49
CA VAL A 193 54.67 20.20 -29.15
C VAL A 193 54.33 19.30 -30.35
N GLU A 194 54.77 19.68 -31.54
CA GLU A 194 54.37 19.05 -32.82
C GLU A 194 55.10 17.73 -33.17
N SER A 195 56.22 17.36 -32.53
CA SER A 195 56.94 16.11 -32.84
C SER A 195 57.86 15.62 -31.71
N LEU A 196 57.87 14.30 -31.47
CA LEU A 196 58.73 13.63 -30.49
C LEU A 196 59.96 12.98 -31.14
N PRO A 197 61.15 12.93 -30.45
CA PRO A 197 62.34 12.16 -30.89
C PRO A 197 62.06 10.65 -30.90
N LYS A 198 62.74 9.93 -31.81
CA LYS A 198 62.53 8.46 -32.01
C LYS A 198 62.87 7.56 -30.83
N ASP A 199 63.70 7.99 -29.90
CA ASP A 199 64.09 7.22 -28.70
C ASP A 199 63.00 7.20 -27.61
N VAL A 200 61.91 7.92 -27.80
CA VAL A 200 60.80 8.04 -26.85
C VAL A 200 59.66 7.08 -27.17
N GLU A 201 59.69 6.34 -28.29
CA GLU A 201 58.62 5.42 -28.67
C GLU A 201 58.45 4.22 -27.73
N GLU A 202 59.52 3.69 -27.17
CA GLU A 202 59.44 2.59 -26.19
C GLU A 202 58.89 3.07 -24.86
N LEU A 203 59.29 4.24 -24.41
CA LEU A 203 58.73 4.86 -23.19
C LEU A 203 57.26 5.25 -23.34
N LYS A 204 56.86 5.60 -24.55
CA LYS A 204 55.45 5.86 -24.92
C LYS A 204 54.56 4.62 -24.74
N ILE A 205 55.02 3.48 -25.22
CA ILE A 205 54.32 2.22 -25.11
C ILE A 205 54.18 1.82 -23.62
N GLU A 206 55.20 2.07 -22.82
CA GLU A 206 55.18 1.76 -21.39
C GLU A 206 54.22 2.67 -20.61
N ILE A 207 54.20 3.97 -20.93
CA ILE A 207 53.24 4.92 -20.34
C ILE A 207 51.80 4.59 -20.71
N ASP A 208 51.53 4.29 -22.00
CA ASP A 208 50.22 3.91 -22.47
C ASP A 208 49.73 2.63 -21.75
N TYR A 209 50.65 1.69 -21.49
CA TYR A 209 50.36 0.51 -20.71
C TYR A 209 49.96 0.87 -19.27
N TYR A 210 50.71 1.72 -18.57
CA TYR A 210 50.38 2.11 -17.20
C TYR A 210 49.11 2.94 -17.12
N ILE A 211 48.85 3.85 -18.05
CA ILE A 211 47.61 4.61 -18.14
C ILE A 211 46.40 3.67 -18.34
N LYS A 212 46.53 2.70 -19.27
CA LYS A 212 45.47 1.73 -19.51
C LYS A 212 45.20 0.88 -18.27
N LYS A 213 46.24 0.42 -17.57
CA LYS A 213 46.11 -0.35 -16.34
C LYS A 213 45.47 0.45 -15.20
N THR A 214 45.86 1.72 -15.06
CA THR A 214 45.25 2.63 -14.08
C THR A 214 43.77 2.84 -14.36
N ASN A 215 43.38 3.00 -15.62
CA ASN A 215 41.99 3.13 -16.01
C ASN A 215 41.16 1.86 -15.75
N GLU A 216 41.73 0.67 -16.06
CA GLU A 216 41.08 -0.62 -15.75
C GLU A 216 40.83 -0.77 -14.25
N ILE A 217 41.84 -0.47 -13.41
CA ILE A 217 41.72 -0.54 -11.95
C ILE A 217 40.75 0.53 -11.41
N SER A 218 40.75 1.72 -11.97
CA SER A 218 39.82 2.79 -11.57
C SER A 218 38.35 2.39 -11.80
N LEU A 219 38.04 1.69 -12.88
CA LEU A 219 36.73 1.10 -13.12
C LEU A 219 36.37 0.02 -12.10
N GLU A 220 37.37 -0.78 -11.68
CA GLU A 220 37.16 -1.80 -10.64
C GLU A 220 36.93 -1.13 -9.27
N ILE A 221 37.68 -0.09 -8.94
CA ILE A 221 37.47 0.73 -7.74
C ILE A 221 36.03 1.27 -7.70
N GLN A 222 35.53 1.85 -8.79
CA GLN A 222 34.15 2.33 -8.86
C GLN A 222 33.12 1.23 -8.57
N LYS A 223 33.31 0.03 -9.11
CA LYS A 223 32.42 -1.10 -8.84
C LYS A 223 32.46 -1.52 -7.37
N VAL A 224 33.65 -1.59 -6.78
CA VAL A 224 33.83 -1.97 -5.37
C VAL A 224 33.24 -0.89 -4.46
N THR A 225 33.44 0.39 -4.75
CA THR A 225 32.88 1.51 -3.98
C THR A 225 31.35 1.48 -3.99
N LYS A 226 30.72 1.30 -5.17
CA LYS A 226 29.26 1.10 -5.24
C LYS A 226 28.78 -0.10 -4.45
N GLY A 227 29.57 -1.20 -4.48
CA GLY A 227 29.29 -2.39 -3.68
C GLY A 227 29.38 -2.14 -2.17
N ILE A 228 30.30 -1.27 -1.72
CA ILE A 228 30.42 -0.84 -0.32
C ILE A 228 29.21 0.01 0.09
N GLU A 229 28.82 0.98 -0.72
CA GLU A 229 27.65 1.85 -0.46
C GLU A 229 26.37 1.01 -0.33
N LYS A 230 26.15 0.09 -1.26
CA LYS A 230 25.00 -0.83 -1.21
C LYS A 230 25.01 -1.67 0.07
N THR A 231 26.17 -2.24 0.43
CA THR A 231 26.28 -3.09 1.64
C THR A 231 26.07 -2.27 2.91
N LYS A 232 26.53 -1.02 2.96
CA LYS A 232 26.28 -0.10 4.08
C LYS A 232 24.78 0.19 4.23
N LEU A 233 24.09 0.49 3.12
CA LEU A 233 22.65 0.75 3.13
C LEU A 233 21.85 -0.47 3.64
N GLU A 234 22.18 -1.68 3.14
CA GLU A 234 21.56 -2.91 3.61
C GLU A 234 21.82 -3.14 5.12
N LEU A 235 23.01 -2.82 5.58
CA LEU A 235 23.42 -2.96 6.97
C LEU A 235 22.63 -2.00 7.87
N ASP A 236 22.44 -0.76 7.44
CA ASP A 236 21.67 0.25 8.19
C ASP A 236 20.18 -0.14 8.27
N ILE A 237 19.60 -0.66 7.18
CA ILE A 237 18.23 -1.17 7.18
C ILE A 237 18.08 -2.32 8.20
N HIS A 238 18.93 -3.34 8.13
CA HIS A 238 18.83 -4.47 9.05
C HIS A 238 19.13 -4.13 10.51
N ARG A 239 19.97 -3.14 10.77
CA ARG A 239 20.19 -2.61 12.13
C ARG A 239 18.95 -1.89 12.64
N GLN A 240 18.26 -1.17 11.78
CA GLN A 240 17.00 -0.50 12.11
C GLN A 240 15.90 -1.52 12.39
N ASP A 241 15.73 -2.54 11.51
CA ASP A 241 14.81 -3.66 11.73
C ASP A 241 15.08 -4.38 13.07
N LYS A 242 16.35 -4.63 13.39
CA LYS A 242 16.76 -5.24 14.67
C LYS A 242 16.33 -4.38 15.85
N ASN A 243 16.54 -3.06 15.79
CA ASN A 243 16.13 -2.15 16.87
C ASN A 243 14.61 -2.12 17.03
N GLU A 244 13.84 -2.17 15.95
CA GLU A 244 12.38 -2.27 15.99
C GLU A 244 11.92 -3.57 16.66
N LEU A 245 12.56 -4.71 16.34
CA LEU A 245 12.26 -5.98 17.00
C LEU A 245 12.64 -5.96 18.51
N GLU A 246 13.69 -5.27 18.90
CA GLU A 246 14.05 -5.09 20.31
C GLU A 246 12.99 -4.28 21.07
N LEU A 247 12.47 -3.23 20.47
CA LEU A 247 11.37 -2.43 21.05
C LEU A 247 10.09 -3.27 21.17
N LEU A 248 9.75 -4.04 20.12
CA LEU A 248 8.60 -4.95 20.13
C LEU A 248 8.74 -6.04 21.20
N LEU A 249 9.95 -6.57 21.39
CA LEU A 249 10.24 -7.57 22.43
C LEU A 249 10.05 -6.99 23.81
N LEU A 250 10.50 -5.77 24.04
CA LEU A 250 10.31 -5.05 25.31
C LEU A 250 8.82 -4.83 25.61
N ASP A 251 8.04 -4.37 24.62
CA ASP A 251 6.60 -4.15 24.80
C ASP A 251 5.85 -5.47 25.05
N THR A 252 6.19 -6.53 24.27
CA THR A 252 5.59 -7.85 24.45
C THR A 252 5.93 -8.45 25.81
N SER A 253 7.19 -8.30 26.26
CA SER A 253 7.64 -8.78 27.56
C SER A 253 6.95 -8.02 28.70
N LYS A 254 6.80 -6.71 28.61
CA LYS A 254 6.07 -5.89 29.57
C LYS A 254 4.61 -6.32 29.67
N ARG A 255 3.93 -6.50 28.55
CA ARG A 255 2.54 -7.00 28.53
C ARG A 255 2.41 -8.40 29.10
N PHE A 256 3.41 -9.26 28.89
CA PHE A 256 3.46 -10.60 29.46
C PHE A 256 3.61 -10.55 31.00
N GLU A 257 4.43 -9.63 31.51
CA GLU A 257 4.62 -9.41 32.96
C GLU A 257 3.39 -8.76 33.61
N ASP A 258 2.67 -7.90 32.89
CA ASP A 258 1.44 -7.27 33.39
C ASP A 258 0.31 -8.30 33.64
N ILE A 259 0.34 -9.45 32.96
CA ILE A 259 -0.57 -10.57 33.19
C ILE A 259 0.02 -11.47 34.28
N LYS A 260 -0.20 -11.13 35.54
CA LYS A 260 0.28 -11.89 36.71
C LYS A 260 -0.41 -13.26 36.78
N TYR A 261 0.29 -14.28 37.28
CA TYR A 261 -0.27 -15.62 37.47
C TYR A 261 -1.37 -15.67 38.52
N GLU A 262 -1.34 -14.76 39.45
CA GLU A 262 -2.25 -14.67 40.58
C GLU A 262 -2.59 -13.21 40.85
N CYS A 263 -3.84 -12.92 41.09
CA CYS A 263 -4.27 -11.57 41.47
C CYS A 263 -3.68 -11.21 42.80
N SER A 264 -2.90 -10.13 42.86
CA SER A 264 -2.28 -9.64 44.10
C SER A 264 -3.29 -9.20 45.19
N TYR A 265 -4.58 -9.11 44.84
CA TYR A 265 -5.64 -8.63 45.73
C TYR A 265 -6.54 -9.77 46.24
N CYS A 266 -6.94 -10.72 45.37
CA CYS A 266 -7.87 -11.78 45.73
C CYS A 266 -7.27 -13.20 45.62
N HIS A 267 -6.00 -13.32 45.27
CA HIS A 267 -5.26 -14.58 45.08
C HIS A 267 -5.92 -15.58 44.13
N SER A 268 -6.81 -15.09 43.25
CA SER A 268 -7.40 -15.96 42.19
C SER A 268 -6.41 -16.21 41.08
N TYR A 269 -6.40 -17.45 40.56
CA TYR A 269 -5.57 -17.81 39.39
C TYR A 269 -6.11 -17.16 38.12
N LEU A 270 -5.25 -17.13 37.09
CA LEU A 270 -5.59 -16.63 35.76
C LEU A 270 -6.86 -17.25 35.21
N THR A 271 -7.71 -16.43 34.62
CA THR A 271 -8.82 -16.96 33.82
C THR A 271 -8.28 -17.71 32.60
N ARG A 272 -9.11 -18.55 31.99
CA ARG A 272 -8.76 -19.26 30.75
C ARG A 272 -8.35 -18.30 29.63
N GLU A 273 -9.04 -17.16 29.52
CA GLU A 273 -8.74 -16.13 28.53
C GLU A 273 -7.37 -15.46 28.79
N GLN A 274 -7.08 -15.12 30.04
CA GLN A 274 -5.78 -14.57 30.43
C GLN A 274 -4.63 -15.56 30.21
N SER A 275 -4.85 -16.84 30.46
CA SER A 275 -3.87 -17.90 30.20
C SER A 275 -3.58 -18.06 28.70
N LEU A 276 -4.61 -17.99 27.85
CA LEU A 276 -4.46 -18.03 26.39
C LEU A 276 -3.71 -16.80 25.87
N THR A 277 -4.06 -15.60 26.35
CA THR A 277 -3.35 -14.36 25.98
C THR A 277 -1.86 -14.42 26.37
N ARG A 278 -1.57 -14.96 27.56
CA ARG A 278 -0.19 -15.14 28.02
C ARG A 278 0.57 -16.12 27.14
N LEU A 279 -0.05 -17.21 26.71
CA LEU A 279 0.56 -18.17 25.79
C LEU A 279 0.82 -17.52 24.41
N GLU A 280 -0.12 -16.76 23.88
CA GLU A 280 0.05 -16.01 22.64
C GLU A 280 1.19 -14.99 22.72
N LEU A 281 1.35 -14.30 23.84
CA LEU A 281 2.47 -13.37 24.06
C LEU A 281 3.81 -14.10 24.12
N GLU A 282 3.87 -15.27 24.72
CA GLU A 282 5.09 -16.10 24.74
C GLU A 282 5.46 -16.61 23.36
N ASP A 283 4.49 -17.10 22.57
CA ASP A 283 4.69 -17.50 21.17
C ASP A 283 5.20 -16.33 20.32
N ASN A 284 4.61 -15.14 20.50
CA ASN A 284 5.07 -13.92 19.83
C ASN A 284 6.51 -13.56 20.24
N ARG A 285 6.86 -13.70 21.53
CA ARG A 285 8.22 -13.45 22.05
C ARG A 285 9.24 -14.41 21.42
N LEU A 286 8.91 -15.69 21.31
CA LEU A 286 9.75 -16.68 20.67
C LEU A 286 9.93 -16.38 19.17
N ALA A 287 8.87 -16.00 18.48
CA ALA A 287 8.94 -15.63 17.06
C ALA A 287 9.81 -14.38 16.84
N ILE A 288 9.65 -13.34 17.67
CA ILE A 288 10.45 -12.11 17.60
C ILE A 288 11.94 -12.43 17.87
N ASN A 289 12.25 -13.27 18.85
CA ASN A 289 13.62 -13.68 19.13
C ASN A 289 14.24 -14.44 17.97
N SER A 290 13.51 -15.37 17.35
CA SER A 290 13.99 -16.12 16.17
C SER A 290 14.29 -15.18 14.98
N LEU A 291 13.42 -14.20 14.73
CA LEU A 291 13.65 -13.19 13.69
C LEU A 291 14.87 -12.32 14.02
N LYS A 292 15.03 -11.90 15.28
CA LYS A 292 16.17 -11.11 15.74
C LYS A 292 17.48 -11.87 15.57
N GLU A 293 17.52 -13.17 15.91
CA GLU A 293 18.70 -14.02 15.69
C GLU A 293 19.06 -14.12 14.21
N SER A 294 18.07 -14.30 13.34
CA SER A 294 18.27 -14.32 11.89
C SER A 294 18.86 -12.99 11.39
N LEU A 295 18.34 -11.85 11.87
CA LEU A 295 18.88 -10.52 11.53
C LEU A 295 20.31 -10.33 12.03
N ILE A 296 20.64 -10.78 13.25
CA ILE A 296 22.01 -10.71 13.79
C ILE A 296 22.97 -11.48 12.91
N GLN A 297 22.59 -12.69 12.46
CA GLN A 297 23.41 -13.47 11.53
C GLN A 297 23.60 -12.76 10.20
N ARG A 298 22.52 -12.16 9.66
CA ARG A 298 22.59 -11.40 8.41
C ARG A 298 23.46 -10.16 8.53
N ILE A 299 23.34 -9.41 9.61
CA ILE A 299 24.21 -8.25 9.93
C ILE A 299 25.67 -8.68 9.96
N SER A 300 26.00 -9.77 10.67
CA SER A 300 27.36 -10.29 10.74
C SER A 300 27.93 -10.66 9.36
N GLN A 301 27.13 -11.31 8.51
CA GLN A 301 27.56 -11.63 7.13
C GLN A 301 27.82 -10.36 6.29
N LEU A 302 26.98 -9.35 6.44
CA LEU A 302 27.14 -8.07 5.73
C LEU A 302 28.38 -7.31 6.25
N GLU A 303 28.65 -7.33 7.54
CA GLU A 303 29.85 -6.72 8.15
C GLU A 303 31.13 -7.40 7.63
N GLN A 304 31.16 -8.73 7.56
CA GLN A 304 32.28 -9.46 6.96
C GLN A 304 32.46 -9.12 5.48
N SER A 305 31.35 -9.05 4.72
CA SER A 305 31.38 -8.64 3.32
C SER A 305 31.89 -7.20 3.15
N LEU A 306 31.52 -6.30 4.05
CA LEU A 306 31.99 -4.92 4.05
C LEU A 306 33.49 -4.83 4.28
N ILE A 307 34.01 -5.55 5.28
CA ILE A 307 35.45 -5.63 5.59
C ILE A 307 36.23 -6.16 4.38
N TYR A 308 35.75 -7.23 3.76
CA TYR A 308 36.38 -7.80 2.56
C TYR A 308 36.44 -6.78 1.40
N LYS A 309 35.33 -6.09 1.14
CA LYS A 309 35.27 -5.07 0.07
C LYS A 309 36.17 -3.86 0.37
N GLN A 310 36.25 -3.44 1.63
CA GLN A 310 37.16 -2.37 2.05
C GLN A 310 38.63 -2.77 1.90
N SER A 311 38.99 -3.99 2.27
CA SER A 311 40.34 -4.53 2.05
C SER A 311 40.70 -4.57 0.56
N LYS A 312 39.74 -5.02 -0.28
CA LYS A 312 39.93 -5.05 -1.73
C LYS A 312 40.09 -3.63 -2.31
N LEU A 313 39.32 -2.67 -1.82
CA LEU A 313 39.45 -1.26 -2.21
C LEU A 313 40.84 -0.70 -1.89
N TYR A 314 41.35 -1.01 -0.68
CA TYR A 314 42.70 -0.60 -0.26
C TYR A 314 43.76 -1.21 -1.17
N GLU A 315 43.69 -2.51 -1.48
CA GLU A 315 44.64 -3.18 -2.38
C GLU A 315 44.65 -2.54 -3.79
N LEU A 316 43.46 -2.25 -4.34
CA LEU A 316 43.35 -1.60 -5.65
C LEU A 316 43.92 -0.17 -5.63
N SER A 317 43.72 0.56 -4.55
CA SER A 317 44.27 1.93 -4.38
C SER A 317 45.79 1.92 -4.31
N GLU A 318 46.36 0.92 -3.62
CA GLU A 318 47.82 0.74 -3.59
C GLU A 318 48.41 0.44 -4.98
N LYS A 319 47.74 -0.38 -5.78
CA LYS A 319 48.13 -0.67 -7.16
C LYS A 319 48.12 0.59 -8.03
N VAL A 320 47.05 1.41 -7.91
CA VAL A 320 47.01 2.72 -8.63
C VAL A 320 48.16 3.62 -8.21
N ALA A 321 48.41 3.72 -6.90
CA ALA A 321 49.53 4.53 -6.40
C ALA A 321 50.91 4.02 -6.88
N ALA A 322 51.08 2.70 -7.02
CA ALA A 322 52.30 2.11 -7.55
C ALA A 322 52.51 2.43 -9.05
N TYR A 323 51.43 2.33 -9.86
CA TYR A 323 51.52 2.73 -11.27
C TYR A 323 51.69 4.23 -11.44
N GLN A 324 51.07 5.05 -10.61
CA GLN A 324 51.27 6.51 -10.64
C GLN A 324 52.72 6.87 -10.33
N ARG A 325 53.35 6.25 -9.32
CA ARG A 325 54.80 6.49 -9.03
C ARG A 325 55.69 6.13 -10.23
N LYS A 326 55.39 5.04 -10.93
CA LYS A 326 56.15 4.68 -12.15
C LYS A 326 55.95 5.68 -13.28
N ILE A 327 54.73 6.18 -13.47
CA ILE A 327 54.47 7.25 -14.44
C ILE A 327 55.25 8.51 -14.04
N ASP A 328 55.30 8.86 -12.75
CA ASP A 328 55.99 10.04 -12.25
C ASP A 328 57.52 9.91 -12.36
N GLU A 329 58.08 8.71 -12.18
CA GLU A 329 59.53 8.43 -12.44
C GLU A 329 59.92 8.63 -13.92
N ILE A 330 59.01 8.32 -14.85
CA ILE A 330 59.22 8.52 -16.29
C ILE A 330 59.01 10.01 -16.70
N LYS A 331 58.27 10.81 -15.93
CA LYS A 331 57.96 12.22 -16.18
C LYS A 331 59.15 13.18 -16.02
N GLU A 332 60.28 12.74 -15.44
CA GLU A 332 61.50 13.60 -15.33
C GLU A 332 62.12 13.97 -16.69
N ILE A 333 61.61 13.38 -17.79
CA ILE A 333 62.01 13.68 -19.16
C ILE A 333 60.99 14.65 -19.76
N LYS A 334 61.37 15.94 -19.96
CA LYS A 334 60.49 17.07 -20.33
C LYS A 334 59.60 16.86 -21.57
N ASP A 335 60.02 16.06 -22.53
CA ASP A 335 59.26 15.76 -23.77
C ASP A 335 58.13 14.73 -23.57
N ILE A 336 58.20 13.91 -22.54
CA ILE A 336 57.20 12.90 -22.21
C ILE A 336 56.00 13.54 -21.50
N GLU A 337 56.25 14.60 -20.74
CA GLU A 337 55.20 15.32 -20.01
C GLU A 337 54.14 15.94 -20.96
N ASN A 338 54.62 16.50 -22.08
CA ASN A 338 53.75 17.06 -23.13
C ASN A 338 52.93 15.99 -23.86
N TYR A 339 53.52 14.83 -24.13
CA TYR A 339 52.84 13.71 -24.77
C TYR A 339 51.75 13.10 -23.85
N ILE A 340 52.07 12.91 -22.57
CA ILE A 340 51.12 12.44 -21.58
C ILE A 340 49.92 13.40 -21.51
N SER A 341 50.19 14.69 -21.45
CA SER A 341 49.17 15.72 -21.40
C SER A 341 48.23 15.69 -22.62
N GLN A 342 48.77 15.52 -23.83
CA GLN A 342 47.96 15.36 -25.04
C GLN A 342 47.14 14.09 -25.06
N SER A 343 47.71 12.96 -24.65
CA SER A 343 46.97 11.68 -24.55
C SER A 343 45.85 11.76 -23.51
N VAL A 344 46.09 12.41 -22.37
CA VAL A 344 45.08 12.65 -21.33
C VAL A 344 43.95 13.53 -21.85
N LEU A 345 44.26 14.61 -22.58
CA LEU A 345 43.28 15.50 -23.19
C LEU A 345 42.36 14.76 -24.19
N VAL A 346 42.94 13.91 -25.05
CA VAL A 346 42.17 13.09 -26.00
C VAL A 346 41.21 12.12 -25.26
N GLU A 347 41.69 11.44 -24.22
CA GLU A 347 40.88 10.51 -23.46
C GLU A 347 39.79 11.22 -22.61
N LEU A 348 40.10 12.35 -22.01
CA LEU A 348 39.13 13.20 -21.33
C LEU A 348 38.04 13.70 -22.29
N GLY A 349 38.44 14.12 -23.51
CA GLY A 349 37.48 14.51 -24.54
C GLY A 349 36.56 13.37 -24.98
N LYS A 350 37.08 12.14 -25.14
CA LYS A 350 36.26 10.95 -25.43
C LYS A 350 35.30 10.62 -24.29
N LEU A 351 35.78 10.71 -23.04
CA LEU A 351 34.99 10.46 -21.85
C LEU A 351 33.85 11.48 -21.69
N ALA A 352 34.17 12.76 -21.83
CA ALA A 352 33.17 13.84 -21.80
C ALA A 352 32.10 13.64 -22.87
N ARG A 353 32.50 13.28 -24.08
CA ARG A 353 31.57 13.01 -25.19
C ARG A 353 30.67 11.82 -24.91
N LYS A 354 31.21 10.74 -24.33
CA LYS A 354 30.44 9.56 -23.94
C LYS A 354 29.36 9.88 -22.88
N GLU A 355 29.76 10.60 -21.83
CA GLU A 355 28.82 10.98 -20.77
C GLU A 355 27.79 12.01 -21.27
N SER A 356 28.18 12.91 -22.20
CA SER A 356 27.26 13.85 -22.86
C SER A 356 26.18 13.14 -23.69
N ILE A 357 26.55 12.11 -24.47
CA ILE A 357 25.60 11.30 -25.25
C ILE A 357 24.64 10.57 -24.27
N ALA A 358 25.15 9.97 -23.22
CA ALA A 358 24.33 9.29 -22.20
C ALA A 358 23.33 10.25 -21.54
N LYS A 359 23.77 11.48 -21.25
CA LYS A 359 22.89 12.53 -20.71
C LYS A 359 21.81 12.95 -21.72
N GLU A 360 22.17 13.14 -22.98
CA GLU A 360 21.21 13.51 -24.03
C GLU A 360 20.09 12.47 -24.21
N ILE A 361 20.42 11.18 -24.12
CA ILE A 361 19.43 10.09 -24.15
C ILE A 361 18.45 10.23 -22.97
N LEU A 362 18.98 10.39 -21.74
CA LEU A 362 18.14 10.56 -20.55
C LEU A 362 17.25 11.82 -20.64
N ASP A 363 17.79 12.92 -21.16
CA ASP A 363 17.04 14.17 -21.31
C ASP A 363 15.88 14.01 -22.31
N LYS A 364 16.07 13.21 -23.37
CA LYS A 364 14.98 12.84 -24.31
C LYS A 364 13.91 11.99 -23.63
N GLU A 365 14.31 10.99 -22.86
CA GLU A 365 13.39 10.14 -22.09
C GLU A 365 12.59 10.96 -21.06
N ILE A 366 13.24 11.88 -20.35
CA ILE A 366 12.59 12.83 -19.42
C ILE A 366 11.58 13.72 -20.16
N ALA A 367 11.93 14.21 -21.35
CA ALA A 367 11.03 15.05 -22.15
C ALA A 367 9.79 14.26 -22.60
N GLN A 368 9.96 13.01 -23.00
CA GLN A 368 8.85 12.12 -23.35
C GLN A 368 7.94 11.85 -22.15
N LEU A 369 8.50 11.42 -21.02
CA LEU A 369 7.74 11.22 -19.79
C LEU A 369 6.99 12.48 -19.34
N ASN A 370 7.56 13.66 -19.55
CA ASN A 370 6.85 14.93 -19.24
C ASN A 370 5.60 15.12 -20.10
N ASN A 371 5.65 14.77 -21.38
CA ASN A 371 4.52 14.86 -22.29
C ASN A 371 3.44 13.83 -21.88
N ASP A 372 3.84 12.58 -21.67
CA ASP A 372 2.93 11.50 -21.26
C ASP A 372 2.24 11.83 -19.92
N ILE A 373 2.99 12.37 -18.95
CA ILE A 373 2.45 12.84 -17.67
C ILE A 373 1.44 13.98 -17.87
N ARG A 374 1.71 14.94 -18.78
CA ARG A 374 0.77 16.05 -19.06
C ARG A 374 -0.51 15.55 -19.68
N ASP A 375 -0.41 14.65 -20.64
CA ASP A 375 -1.56 14.09 -21.35
C ASP A 375 -2.45 13.30 -20.40
N LEU A 376 -1.85 12.44 -19.58
CA LEU A 376 -2.56 11.68 -18.57
C LEU A 376 -3.19 12.58 -17.50
N GLN A 377 -2.49 13.64 -17.06
CA GLN A 377 -3.05 14.64 -16.15
C GLN A 377 -4.22 15.42 -16.76
N SER A 378 -4.17 15.69 -18.07
CA SER A 378 -5.28 16.36 -18.77
C SER A 378 -6.51 15.45 -18.81
N GLN A 379 -6.33 14.18 -19.16
CA GLN A 379 -7.42 13.19 -19.16
C GLN A 379 -8.03 13.05 -17.77
N LEU A 380 -7.20 12.94 -16.72
CA LEU A 380 -7.67 12.88 -15.33
C LEU A 380 -8.46 14.14 -14.92
N ARG A 381 -8.03 15.32 -15.35
CA ARG A 381 -8.81 16.56 -15.07
C ARG A 381 -10.18 16.53 -15.71
N HIS A 382 -10.29 16.10 -16.95
CA HIS A 382 -11.58 15.95 -17.62
C HIS A 382 -12.48 14.94 -16.87
N HIS A 383 -11.93 13.82 -16.46
CA HIS A 383 -12.65 12.82 -15.69
C HIS A 383 -13.10 13.36 -14.32
N ILE A 384 -12.21 14.05 -13.58
CA ILE A 384 -12.55 14.69 -12.31
C ILE A 384 -13.68 15.71 -12.48
N ASN A 385 -13.63 16.55 -13.51
CA ASN A 385 -14.68 17.55 -13.78
C ASN A 385 -16.02 16.87 -14.10
N SER A 386 -16.03 15.77 -14.83
CA SER A 386 -17.25 14.98 -15.07
C SER A 386 -17.82 14.42 -13.77
N LEU A 387 -16.96 13.80 -12.92
CA LEU A 387 -17.35 13.28 -11.61
C LEU A 387 -17.88 14.38 -10.67
N GLU A 388 -17.30 15.56 -10.72
CA GLU A 388 -17.78 16.72 -9.95
C GLU A 388 -19.17 17.16 -10.41
N GLY A 389 -19.43 17.15 -11.72
CA GLY A 389 -20.77 17.37 -12.27
C GLY A 389 -21.79 16.34 -11.78
N ASP A 390 -21.45 15.05 -11.93
CA ASP A 390 -22.31 13.94 -11.46
C ASP A 390 -22.56 14.02 -9.95
N TYR A 391 -21.52 14.41 -9.16
CA TYR A 391 -21.66 14.61 -7.72
C TYR A 391 -22.64 15.74 -7.39
N GLU A 392 -22.54 16.89 -8.06
CA GLU A 392 -23.44 18.02 -7.83
C GLU A 392 -24.89 17.68 -8.23
N ASP A 393 -25.10 16.99 -9.34
CA ASP A 393 -26.42 16.53 -9.76
C ASP A 393 -27.04 15.55 -8.74
N LEU A 394 -26.30 14.55 -8.32
CA LEU A 394 -26.76 13.61 -7.29
C LEU A 394 -27.02 14.32 -5.95
N LYS A 395 -26.14 15.25 -5.56
CA LYS A 395 -26.29 16.04 -4.34
C LYS A 395 -27.57 16.86 -4.36
N ASN A 396 -27.84 17.57 -5.46
CA ASN A 396 -29.03 18.39 -5.60
C ASN A 396 -30.32 17.55 -5.58
N ASN A 397 -30.33 16.43 -6.30
CA ASN A 397 -31.47 15.52 -6.36
C ASN A 397 -31.77 14.88 -5.00
N LEU A 398 -30.73 14.36 -4.32
CA LEU A 398 -30.89 13.72 -3.01
C LEU A 398 -31.21 14.74 -1.90
N SER A 399 -30.61 15.93 -1.93
CA SER A 399 -30.92 16.98 -0.98
C SER A 399 -32.38 17.44 -1.12
N SER A 400 -32.89 17.57 -2.34
CA SER A 400 -34.29 17.86 -2.62
C SER A 400 -35.23 16.76 -2.14
N LEU A 401 -34.91 15.49 -2.46
CA LEU A 401 -35.73 14.33 -2.08
C LEU A 401 -35.82 14.15 -0.55
N LEU A 402 -34.71 14.34 0.14
CA LEU A 402 -34.59 14.16 1.60
C LEU A 402 -34.95 15.44 2.38
N GLU A 403 -35.16 16.57 1.69
CA GLU A 403 -35.27 17.90 2.29
C GLU A 403 -34.14 18.15 3.31
N SER A 404 -32.93 18.02 2.82
CA SER A 404 -31.72 18.17 3.60
C SER A 404 -30.89 19.33 3.07
N ASN A 405 -30.41 20.19 3.96
CA ASN A 405 -29.56 21.34 3.62
C ASN A 405 -28.11 21.19 4.11
N GLY A 406 -27.80 20.12 4.82
CA GLY A 406 -26.46 19.93 5.42
C GLY A 406 -25.34 19.65 4.42
N LEU A 407 -25.70 19.38 3.15
CA LEU A 407 -24.74 19.14 2.08
C LEU A 407 -24.52 20.36 1.14
N SER A 408 -25.22 21.47 1.33
CA SER A 408 -25.18 22.65 0.43
C SER A 408 -23.75 23.13 0.17
N ASP A 409 -22.94 23.27 1.21
CA ASP A 409 -21.55 23.75 1.15
C ASP A 409 -20.52 22.66 0.93
N ARG A 410 -20.97 21.39 0.84
CA ARG A 410 -20.06 20.25 0.72
C ARG A 410 -19.61 20.06 -0.72
N LYS A 411 -18.28 20.11 -0.90
CA LYS A 411 -17.65 19.93 -2.22
C LYS A 411 -17.37 18.46 -2.49
N PHE A 412 -17.23 18.12 -3.75
CA PHE A 412 -16.70 16.83 -4.17
C PHE A 412 -15.35 16.53 -3.49
N ARG A 413 -15.13 15.29 -3.05
CA ARG A 413 -13.93 14.85 -2.31
C ARG A 413 -13.74 15.50 -0.94
N ASP A 414 -14.78 16.09 -0.35
CA ASP A 414 -14.74 16.51 1.06
C ASP A 414 -15.24 15.38 1.97
N TYR A 415 -14.32 14.67 2.61
CA TYR A 415 -14.58 13.55 3.53
C TYR A 415 -14.50 13.97 5.01
N LYS A 416 -14.61 15.24 5.32
CA LYS A 416 -14.64 15.72 6.69
C LYS A 416 -15.88 15.21 7.41
N LYS A 417 -15.78 15.10 8.74
CA LYS A 417 -16.91 14.69 9.58
C LYS A 417 -18.11 15.61 9.34
N LEU A 418 -19.30 15.03 9.09
CA LEU A 418 -20.54 15.76 9.08
C LEU A 418 -20.88 16.20 10.51
N LYS A 419 -21.27 17.46 10.64
CA LYS A 419 -21.73 18.06 11.89
C LYS A 419 -23.24 18.13 11.88
N GLY A 420 -23.88 17.82 12.99
CA GLY A 420 -25.32 17.85 13.14
C GLY A 420 -25.77 16.85 14.18
N SER A 421 -27.05 16.74 14.39
CA SER A 421 -27.67 15.77 15.31
C SER A 421 -29.04 15.36 14.81
N GLY A 422 -29.52 14.22 15.31
CA GLY A 422 -30.87 13.72 15.04
C GLY A 422 -31.13 13.36 13.58
N THR A 423 -32.39 13.53 13.17
CA THR A 423 -32.90 13.13 11.84
C THR A 423 -32.18 13.83 10.69
N ASN A 424 -31.82 15.11 10.83
CA ASN A 424 -31.15 15.85 9.77
C ASN A 424 -29.76 15.29 9.47
N LEU A 425 -28.98 14.96 10.49
CA LEU A 425 -27.67 14.31 10.28
C LEU A 425 -27.83 12.96 9.59
N ASN A 426 -28.86 12.17 9.94
CA ASN A 426 -29.09 10.88 9.30
C ASN A 426 -29.49 11.04 7.82
N LYS A 427 -30.27 12.07 7.45
CA LYS A 427 -30.59 12.40 6.06
C LYS A 427 -29.33 12.78 5.28
N ASP A 428 -28.51 13.66 5.84
CA ASP A 428 -27.26 14.12 5.24
C ASP A 428 -26.28 12.96 5.03
N LEU A 429 -26.15 12.07 6.02
CA LEU A 429 -25.32 10.87 5.94
C LEU A 429 -25.84 9.89 4.88
N LEU A 430 -27.15 9.64 4.86
CA LEU A 430 -27.74 8.81 3.82
C LEU A 430 -27.45 9.37 2.43
N ALA A 431 -27.69 10.68 2.24
CA ALA A 431 -27.45 11.35 0.96
C ALA A 431 -25.99 11.16 0.51
N ILE A 432 -25.02 11.45 1.38
CA ILE A 432 -23.61 11.35 1.00
C ILE A 432 -23.17 9.92 0.70
N TYR A 433 -23.66 8.92 1.46
CA TYR A 433 -23.41 7.52 1.16
C TYR A 433 -24.00 7.14 -0.20
N LEU A 434 -25.25 7.49 -0.48
CA LEU A 434 -25.89 7.19 -1.76
C LEU A 434 -25.17 7.88 -2.94
N ILE A 435 -24.72 9.12 -2.78
CA ILE A 435 -23.94 9.83 -3.80
C ILE A 435 -22.68 9.01 -4.14
N TYR A 436 -21.83 8.70 -3.15
CA TYR A 436 -20.60 7.97 -3.42
C TYR A 436 -20.83 6.54 -3.89
N MET A 437 -21.85 5.84 -3.40
CA MET A 437 -22.21 4.51 -3.90
C MET A 437 -22.60 4.55 -5.39
N ASN A 438 -23.37 5.56 -5.81
CA ASN A 438 -23.73 5.74 -7.22
C ASN A 438 -22.51 6.09 -8.08
N LEU A 439 -21.67 7.01 -7.63
CA LEU A 439 -20.43 7.36 -8.32
C LEU A 439 -19.49 6.15 -8.46
N ILE A 440 -19.29 5.39 -7.39
CA ILE A 440 -18.46 4.16 -7.42
C ILE A 440 -19.09 3.11 -8.34
N ALA A 441 -20.38 2.83 -8.22
CA ALA A 441 -21.06 1.82 -9.04
C ALA A 441 -21.03 2.14 -10.54
N SER A 442 -21.04 3.43 -10.91
CA SER A 442 -21.00 3.90 -12.30
C SER A 442 -19.60 3.97 -12.89
N ASN A 443 -18.58 4.28 -12.07
CA ASN A 443 -17.24 4.59 -12.55
C ASN A 443 -16.20 3.50 -12.21
N SER A 444 -16.47 2.64 -11.22
CA SER A 444 -15.57 1.55 -10.85
C SER A 444 -15.74 0.34 -11.76
N GLU A 445 -14.63 -0.23 -12.20
CA GLU A 445 -14.60 -1.53 -12.88
C GLU A 445 -14.90 -2.70 -11.92
N PHE A 446 -14.71 -2.48 -10.61
CA PHE A 446 -14.86 -3.51 -9.59
C PHE A 446 -16.31 -3.63 -9.11
N LYS A 447 -16.85 -4.85 -9.18
CA LYS A 447 -18.25 -5.15 -8.82
C LYS A 447 -18.33 -5.74 -7.41
N ILE A 448 -18.05 -4.92 -6.41
CA ILE A 448 -18.14 -5.29 -4.99
C ILE A 448 -19.58 -5.03 -4.51
N PRO A 449 -20.21 -5.96 -3.76
CA PRO A 449 -21.54 -5.77 -3.21
C PRO A 449 -21.62 -4.61 -2.21
N PHE A 450 -22.67 -3.79 -2.29
CA PHE A 450 -22.98 -2.77 -1.29
C PHE A 450 -23.94 -3.29 -0.24
N ALA A 451 -23.79 -2.83 1.00
CA ALA A 451 -24.75 -3.11 2.05
C ALA A 451 -25.05 -1.88 2.91
N ILE A 452 -26.32 -1.69 3.21
CA ILE A 452 -26.79 -0.75 4.22
C ILE A 452 -27.53 -1.53 5.29
N ASP A 453 -26.97 -1.52 6.50
CA ASP A 453 -27.62 -2.12 7.67
C ASP A 453 -28.41 -1.03 8.38
N SER A 454 -29.70 -1.20 8.45
CA SER A 454 -30.74 -0.34 8.97
C SER A 454 -30.34 1.08 9.44
N PHE A 455 -30.92 2.10 8.86
CA PHE A 455 -30.72 3.50 9.26
C PHE A 455 -31.76 4.04 10.24
N VAL A 456 -32.84 3.30 10.48
CA VAL A 456 -33.95 3.73 11.32
C VAL A 456 -33.59 3.51 12.79
N LYS A 457 -33.21 4.59 13.47
CA LYS A 457 -33.17 4.68 14.93
C LYS A 457 -34.48 5.29 15.43
N ASN A 458 -34.92 4.94 16.63
CA ASN A 458 -36.26 5.07 17.20
C ASN A 458 -36.89 6.50 17.25
N GLU A 459 -36.30 7.53 16.68
CA GLU A 459 -36.73 8.92 16.82
C GLU A 459 -36.88 9.67 15.48
N ILE A 460 -36.95 8.94 14.35
CA ILE A 460 -37.14 9.58 13.03
C ILE A 460 -38.64 9.67 12.77
N ASP A 461 -39.15 10.86 12.45
CA ASP A 461 -40.56 11.07 12.09
C ASP A 461 -40.94 10.31 10.80
N THR A 462 -42.22 9.98 10.68
CA THR A 462 -42.74 9.13 9.60
C THR A 462 -42.48 9.72 8.20
N ILE A 463 -42.57 11.02 8.03
CA ILE A 463 -42.37 11.71 6.73
C ILE A 463 -40.88 11.57 6.34
N SER A 464 -39.97 11.83 7.26
CA SER A 464 -38.54 11.69 7.02
C SER A 464 -38.16 10.26 6.71
N GLN A 465 -38.75 9.29 7.42
CA GLN A 465 -38.55 7.86 7.12
C GLN A 465 -38.98 7.51 5.70
N GLU A 466 -40.19 7.94 5.29
CA GLU A 466 -40.70 7.67 3.94
C GLU A 466 -39.77 8.21 2.85
N ARG A 467 -39.26 9.45 3.03
CA ARG A 467 -38.29 10.04 2.10
C ARG A 467 -36.99 9.27 2.03
N MET A 468 -36.47 8.84 3.18
CA MET A 468 -35.25 8.04 3.25
C MET A 468 -35.43 6.67 2.55
N PHE A 469 -36.59 6.01 2.73
CA PHE A 469 -36.91 4.76 2.03
C PHE A 469 -37.07 4.97 0.53
N ARG A 470 -37.67 6.09 0.10
CA ARG A 470 -37.75 6.44 -1.31
C ARG A 470 -36.35 6.67 -1.91
N ALA A 471 -35.44 7.32 -1.17
CA ALA A 471 -34.06 7.49 -1.60
C ALA A 471 -33.34 6.14 -1.73
N ILE A 472 -33.52 5.20 -0.81
CA ILE A 472 -33.01 3.84 -0.91
C ILE A 472 -33.55 3.13 -2.17
N GLY A 473 -34.86 3.21 -2.42
CA GLY A 473 -35.48 2.61 -3.60
C GLY A 473 -34.89 3.14 -4.90
N SER A 474 -34.74 4.47 -5.00
CA SER A 474 -34.35 5.13 -6.24
C SER A 474 -32.83 5.15 -6.49
N TYR A 475 -31.99 5.14 -5.45
CA TYR A 475 -30.54 5.35 -5.58
C TYR A 475 -29.68 4.21 -5.04
N PHE A 476 -30.22 3.26 -4.28
CA PHE A 476 -29.48 2.11 -3.76
C PHE A 476 -29.89 0.80 -4.43
N LEU A 477 -31.20 0.51 -4.49
CA LEU A 477 -31.66 -0.76 -5.07
C LEU A 477 -31.60 -0.78 -6.60
N THR A 478 -31.42 0.37 -7.23
CA THR A 478 -31.21 0.52 -8.69
C THR A 478 -29.76 0.40 -9.13
N LEU A 479 -28.81 0.28 -8.18
CA LEU A 479 -27.41 0.10 -8.50
C LEU A 479 -27.18 -1.17 -9.32
N LYS A 480 -26.34 -1.10 -10.36
CA LYS A 480 -25.99 -2.23 -11.23
C LYS A 480 -25.01 -3.23 -10.58
N THR A 481 -25.03 -3.32 -9.27
CA THR A 481 -24.22 -4.24 -8.47
C THR A 481 -25.10 -4.93 -7.46
N GLN A 482 -24.60 -6.04 -6.87
CA GLN A 482 -25.33 -6.69 -5.79
C GLN A 482 -25.46 -5.77 -4.58
N THR A 483 -26.68 -5.63 -4.04
CA THR A 483 -26.97 -4.79 -2.88
C THR A 483 -27.69 -5.58 -1.78
N PHE A 484 -27.31 -5.33 -0.53
CA PHE A 484 -27.94 -5.88 0.65
C PHE A 484 -28.54 -4.74 1.47
N PHE A 485 -29.84 -4.77 1.71
CA PHE A 485 -30.51 -3.80 2.56
C PHE A 485 -31.26 -4.53 3.67
N SER A 486 -30.97 -4.21 4.93
CA SER A 486 -31.68 -4.78 6.07
C SER A 486 -32.72 -3.81 6.62
N VAL A 487 -33.93 -4.28 6.84
CA VAL A 487 -35.05 -3.45 7.28
C VAL A 487 -35.97 -4.20 8.23
N ILE A 488 -36.65 -3.44 9.11
CA ILE A 488 -37.70 -3.94 9.98
C ILE A 488 -39.05 -3.52 9.37
N ARG A 489 -40.01 -4.45 9.28
CA ARG A 489 -41.37 -4.19 8.83
C ARG A 489 -41.47 -3.55 7.44
N GLU A 490 -41.32 -4.34 6.41
CA GLU A 490 -41.46 -3.95 5.01
C GLU A 490 -42.78 -3.21 4.70
N ASN A 491 -43.87 -3.61 5.37
CA ASN A 491 -45.23 -3.17 5.02
C ASN A 491 -45.54 -1.69 5.33
N LEU A 492 -44.66 -0.98 6.02
CA LEU A 492 -44.82 0.45 6.33
C LEU A 492 -44.40 1.36 5.20
N TYR A 493 -43.56 0.88 4.28
CA TYR A 493 -43.00 1.74 3.23
C TYR A 493 -43.02 0.98 1.90
N LYS A 494 -43.61 1.59 0.88
CA LYS A 494 -43.49 1.10 -0.50
C LYS A 494 -42.09 1.40 -1.00
N ILE A 495 -41.28 0.37 -1.13
CA ILE A 495 -39.99 0.44 -1.79
C ILE A 495 -40.23 -0.07 -3.21
N ASP A 496 -40.15 0.85 -4.18
CA ASP A 496 -40.27 0.51 -5.59
C ASP A 496 -38.94 -0.09 -6.08
N GLY A 497 -39.00 -1.22 -6.79
CA GLY A 497 -37.81 -1.86 -7.37
C GLY A 497 -37.95 -3.38 -7.46
N ASP A 498 -37.09 -3.99 -8.26
CA ASP A 498 -37.01 -5.44 -8.42
C ASP A 498 -35.94 -5.99 -7.47
N TYR A 499 -36.37 -6.66 -6.41
CA TYR A 499 -35.46 -7.18 -5.38
C TYR A 499 -35.93 -8.50 -4.78
N CYS A 500 -34.98 -9.38 -4.47
CA CYS A 500 -35.23 -10.61 -3.73
C CYS A 500 -35.46 -10.30 -2.24
N LYS A 501 -36.49 -10.93 -1.64
CA LYS A 501 -36.84 -10.78 -0.23
C LYS A 501 -36.37 -11.99 0.54
N ILE A 502 -35.48 -11.78 1.52
CA ILE A 502 -35.06 -12.80 2.48
C ILE A 502 -35.74 -12.46 3.82
N ARG A 503 -36.72 -13.25 4.23
CA ARG A 503 -37.40 -13.08 5.51
C ARG A 503 -36.69 -13.88 6.61
N VAL A 504 -36.34 -13.18 7.68
CA VAL A 504 -35.76 -13.78 8.89
C VAL A 504 -36.87 -13.90 9.93
N GLU A 505 -37.54 -15.05 9.95
CA GLU A 505 -38.68 -15.32 10.81
C GLU A 505 -38.32 -16.08 12.11
N SER A 506 -37.11 -16.65 12.16
CA SER A 506 -36.59 -17.44 13.28
C SER A 506 -35.08 -17.15 13.48
N PRO A 507 -34.47 -17.58 14.57
CA PRO A 507 -33.01 -17.50 14.73
C PRO A 507 -32.30 -18.06 13.51
N LEU A 508 -31.22 -17.37 13.09
CA LEU A 508 -30.44 -17.70 11.88
C LEU A 508 -29.76 -19.08 12.00
N LEU A 509 -29.30 -19.42 13.21
CA LEU A 509 -28.67 -20.70 13.48
C LEU A 509 -29.76 -21.69 13.93
N LYS A 510 -29.87 -22.79 13.21
CA LYS A 510 -30.85 -23.84 13.46
C LYS A 510 -30.13 -25.14 13.83
N GLU A 511 -30.56 -25.81 14.89
CA GLU A 511 -29.98 -27.07 15.36
C GLU A 511 -30.22 -28.23 14.37
N ASP A 512 -31.36 -28.25 13.72
CA ASP A 512 -31.76 -29.27 12.76
C ASP A 512 -30.85 -29.39 11.54
N ARG A 513 -30.20 -28.30 11.15
CA ARG A 513 -29.25 -28.27 10.03
C ARG A 513 -27.79 -28.33 10.45
N TYR A 514 -27.49 -28.38 11.73
CA TYR A 514 -26.12 -28.30 12.25
C TYR A 514 -25.22 -29.44 11.73
N GLU A 515 -25.75 -30.69 11.76
CA GLU A 515 -24.97 -31.86 11.33
C GLU A 515 -24.67 -31.86 9.83
N GLU A 516 -25.60 -31.42 8.99
CA GLU A 516 -25.44 -31.31 7.54
C GLU A 516 -24.35 -30.28 7.21
N ILE A 517 -24.51 -29.07 7.75
CA ILE A 517 -23.59 -27.98 7.51
C ILE A 517 -22.21 -28.26 8.12
N SER A 518 -22.14 -28.89 9.28
CA SER A 518 -20.85 -29.25 9.90
C SER A 518 -20.09 -30.27 9.08
N ARG A 519 -20.75 -31.26 8.47
CA ARG A 519 -20.12 -32.22 7.56
C ARG A 519 -19.57 -31.51 6.33
N GLU A 520 -20.36 -30.66 5.69
CA GLU A 520 -19.91 -29.85 4.53
C GLU A 520 -18.68 -28.98 4.85
N ILE A 521 -18.65 -28.37 6.04
CA ILE A 521 -17.53 -27.56 6.49
C ILE A 521 -16.28 -28.41 6.79
N ILE A 522 -16.45 -29.60 7.36
CA ILE A 522 -15.34 -30.53 7.68
C ILE A 522 -14.75 -31.12 6.40
N GLU A 523 -15.58 -31.52 5.44
CA GLU A 523 -15.12 -32.02 4.13
C GLU A 523 -14.27 -31.00 3.34
N PHE A 524 -14.37 -29.75 3.70
CA PHE A 524 -13.52 -28.69 3.12
C PHE A 524 -12.04 -28.79 3.56
N GLY A 525 -11.69 -29.61 4.55
CA GLY A 525 -10.31 -29.95 4.92
C GLY A 525 -9.53 -28.81 5.57
N VAL A 526 -9.94 -28.36 6.76
CA VAL A 526 -9.11 -27.58 7.70
C VAL A 526 -9.23 -28.18 9.09
#